data_eae11786dfa4c4688999d21117b706a9
#
_entry.id   eae11786dfa4c4688999d21117b706a9
#
_cell.length_a   1.000
_cell.length_b   1.000
_cell.length_c   1.000
_cell.angle_alpha   90.00
_cell.angle_beta   90.00
_cell.angle_gamma   90.00
#
_symmetry.space_group_name_H-M   'P 1'
#
loop_
_entity.id
_entity.type
_entity.pdbx_description
1 polymer ?
#
loop_
_entity_poly.entity_id
_entity_poly.type
_entity_poly.pdbx_seq_one_letter_code
_entity_poly.pdbx_strand_id
1 'polypeptide(L)'
;MARGTVRIPRRPTASTNAGARGGRRSCRARRRIADFPAGVNWRFRVPDGECIEFEDGRMGRQGFEAGRDFGDFLVWRRDDVPAYQLAVVVDDAAMQVSEVVRGADLLRSTARQILLQRALGLATPGYYHCPLMTDENGIRLAKRHDGLSLRRLREQGRTPEQVRAMACANSRAKKKL
;
A
#
# COMPACT_ATOMS: atom_id res chain seq x y z
N MET A 1 -14.30 7.92 -22.32
CA MET A 1 -12.97 7.92 -21.66
C MET A 1 -12.43 6.49 -21.68
N ALA A 2 -11.36 6.25 -22.42
CA ALA A 2 -10.74 4.93 -22.50
C ALA A 2 -10.09 4.56 -21.16
N ARG A 3 -10.43 3.38 -20.62
CA ARG A 3 -9.81 2.83 -19.40
C ARG A 3 -8.90 1.68 -19.82
N GLY A 4 -7.60 1.84 -19.68
CA GLY A 4 -6.66 0.75 -19.85
C GLY A 4 -6.63 -0.14 -18.60
N THR A 5 -6.74 -1.45 -18.76
CA THR A 5 -6.67 -2.42 -17.66
C THR A 5 -5.51 -3.38 -17.94
N VAL A 6 -4.56 -3.48 -17.01
CA VAL A 6 -3.48 -4.46 -17.07
C VAL A 6 -3.85 -5.67 -16.22
N ARG A 7 -3.92 -6.83 -16.84
CA ARG A 7 -4.04 -8.12 -16.14
C ARG A 7 -2.65 -8.74 -16.05
N ILE A 8 -2.10 -8.83 -14.85
CA ILE A 8 -0.85 -9.55 -14.61
C ILE A 8 -1.22 -11.04 -14.47
N PRO A 9 -0.67 -11.94 -15.30
CA PRO A 9 -1.00 -13.37 -15.23
C PRO A 9 -0.50 -13.97 -13.93
N ARG A 10 -1.32 -14.81 -13.28
CA ARG A 10 -0.92 -15.60 -12.10
C ARG A 10 0.28 -16.48 -12.43
N ARG A 11 1.28 -16.52 -11.57
CA ARG A 11 2.28 -17.58 -11.56
C ARG A 11 1.54 -18.91 -11.30
N PRO A 12 1.76 -19.98 -12.08
CA PRO A 12 1.22 -21.29 -11.72
C PRO A 12 1.85 -21.73 -10.40
N THR A 13 1.01 -22.10 -9.45
CA THR A 13 1.43 -22.82 -8.25
C THR A 13 2.19 -24.08 -8.68
N ALA A 14 3.38 -24.27 -8.17
CA ALA A 14 4.19 -25.46 -8.46
C ALA A 14 3.49 -26.67 -7.88
N SER A 15 2.76 -27.41 -8.70
CA SER A 15 2.38 -28.78 -8.44
C SER A 15 3.59 -29.65 -8.78
N THR A 16 4.16 -30.28 -7.78
CA THR A 16 5.14 -31.36 -7.95
C THR A 16 4.47 -32.52 -8.65
N ASN A 17 4.75 -32.68 -9.96
CA ASN A 17 4.72 -34.00 -10.58
C ASN A 17 5.76 -34.06 -11.69
N ALA A 18 6.71 -34.99 -11.51
CA ALA A 18 7.74 -35.35 -12.45
C ALA A 18 7.14 -36.05 -13.70
N GLY A 19 7.64 -35.70 -14.88
CA GLY A 19 7.36 -36.47 -16.09
C GLY A 19 7.56 -35.70 -17.37
N ALA A 20 8.77 -35.76 -17.90
CA ALA A 20 9.22 -35.73 -19.32
C ALA A 20 8.33 -35.08 -20.40
N ARG A 21 8.88 -34.13 -21.09
CA ARG A 21 9.24 -34.05 -22.54
C ARG A 21 9.29 -32.63 -23.02
N GLY A 22 10.36 -32.27 -23.71
CA GLY A 22 10.67 -30.92 -24.17
C GLY A 22 9.62 -30.36 -25.14
N GLY A 23 9.05 -29.26 -24.71
CA GLY A 23 8.34 -28.33 -25.57
C GLY A 23 8.93 -26.95 -25.27
N ARG A 24 9.60 -26.36 -26.24
CA ARG A 24 10.06 -24.96 -26.19
C ARG A 24 8.83 -24.09 -25.97
N ARG A 25 8.57 -23.71 -24.74
CA ARG A 25 7.57 -22.69 -24.40
C ARG A 25 8.08 -21.38 -24.96
N SER A 26 7.45 -20.88 -25.99
CA SER A 26 7.68 -19.55 -26.53
C SER A 26 7.55 -18.56 -25.36
N CYS A 27 8.64 -17.87 -25.08
CA CYS A 27 8.65 -16.75 -24.15
C CYS A 27 7.67 -15.72 -24.74
N ARG A 28 6.48 -15.58 -24.15
CA ARG A 28 5.55 -14.51 -24.54
C ARG A 28 6.33 -13.22 -24.45
N ALA A 29 6.51 -12.57 -25.59
CA ALA A 29 7.21 -11.31 -25.70
C ALA A 29 6.72 -10.36 -24.60
N ARG A 30 7.63 -9.91 -23.74
CA ARG A 30 7.34 -8.85 -22.76
C ARG A 30 6.96 -7.63 -23.57
N ARG A 31 5.69 -7.23 -23.52
CA ARG A 31 5.26 -5.96 -24.12
C ARG A 31 6.13 -4.85 -23.54
N ARG A 32 6.77 -4.08 -24.39
CA ARG A 32 7.56 -2.93 -23.99
C ARG A 32 6.62 -1.82 -23.50
N ILE A 33 7.10 -0.96 -22.62
CA ILE A 33 6.34 0.20 -22.12
C ILE A 33 5.81 1.05 -23.30
N ALA A 34 6.56 1.13 -24.41
CA ALA A 34 6.15 1.80 -25.65
C ALA A 34 4.85 1.25 -26.29
N ASP A 35 4.40 0.05 -25.90
CA ASP A 35 3.17 -0.55 -26.42
C ASP A 35 1.90 -0.10 -25.68
N PHE A 36 2.03 0.74 -24.68
CA PHE A 36 0.91 1.24 -23.89
C PHE A 36 0.50 2.64 -24.38
N PRO A 37 -0.80 2.87 -24.65
CA PRO A 37 -1.25 4.17 -25.10
C PRO A 37 -0.98 5.24 -24.03
N ALA A 38 -0.37 6.35 -24.46
CA ALA A 38 -0.20 7.54 -23.63
C ALA A 38 -1.55 8.21 -23.34
N GLY A 39 -1.61 8.99 -22.28
CA GLY A 39 -2.81 9.79 -21.94
C GLY A 39 -3.95 9.00 -21.29
N VAL A 40 -3.76 7.73 -20.91
CA VAL A 40 -4.77 6.90 -20.23
C VAL A 40 -4.31 6.51 -18.84
N ASN A 41 -5.29 6.33 -17.94
CA ASN A 41 -5.03 5.81 -16.61
C ASN A 41 -5.00 4.28 -16.63
N TRP A 42 -3.91 3.66 -16.16
CA TRP A 42 -3.80 2.22 -16.02
C TRP A 42 -4.19 1.77 -14.61
N ARG A 43 -5.01 0.73 -14.54
CA ARG A 43 -5.44 0.14 -13.27
C ARG A 43 -4.95 -1.30 -13.17
N PHE A 44 -4.57 -1.69 -11.96
CA PHE A 44 -4.38 -3.08 -11.59
C PHE A 44 -5.75 -3.71 -11.39
N ARG A 45 -6.02 -4.78 -12.14
CA ARG A 45 -7.23 -5.55 -11.96
C ARG A 45 -7.05 -6.52 -10.81
N VAL A 46 -7.85 -6.38 -9.77
CA VAL A 46 -7.78 -7.27 -8.61
C VAL A 46 -8.41 -8.62 -8.94
N PRO A 47 -7.89 -9.72 -8.38
CA PRO A 47 -8.51 -11.03 -8.48
C PRO A 47 -9.69 -11.12 -7.50
N ASP A 48 -10.92 -11.02 -8.00
CA ASP A 48 -12.13 -11.04 -7.17
C ASP A 48 -12.17 -12.29 -6.26
N GLY A 49 -12.52 -12.09 -5.00
CA GLY A 49 -12.64 -13.13 -3.98
C GLY A 49 -11.31 -13.63 -3.41
N GLU A 50 -10.16 -13.10 -3.84
CA GLU A 50 -8.88 -13.45 -3.23
C GLU A 50 -8.73 -12.76 -1.87
N CYS A 51 -8.49 -13.55 -0.82
CA CYS A 51 -8.18 -13.02 0.51
C CYS A 51 -6.68 -12.73 0.62
N ILE A 52 -6.34 -11.49 0.96
CA ILE A 52 -4.99 -11.03 1.19
C ILE A 52 -4.78 -10.92 2.70
N GLU A 53 -4.08 -11.91 3.26
CA GLU A 53 -3.75 -11.95 4.68
C GLU A 53 -2.29 -11.54 4.90
N PHE A 54 -2.05 -10.83 6.00
CA PHE A 54 -0.71 -10.47 6.47
C PHE A 54 -0.71 -10.25 7.98
N GLU A 55 0.45 -10.38 8.59
CA GLU A 55 0.67 -10.06 9.99
C GLU A 55 1.17 -8.63 10.10
N ASP A 56 0.48 -7.82 10.91
CA ASP A 56 0.91 -6.45 11.22
C ASP A 56 1.50 -6.42 12.63
N GLY A 57 2.67 -5.83 12.80
CA GLY A 57 3.42 -5.83 14.06
C GLY A 57 2.69 -5.18 15.25
N ARG A 58 1.63 -4.41 14.98
CA ARG A 58 0.78 -3.81 16.01
C ARG A 58 -0.64 -4.34 16.02
N MET A 59 -1.23 -4.44 14.82
CA MET A 59 -2.66 -4.75 14.64
C MET A 59 -2.91 -6.26 14.61
N GLY A 60 -1.85 -7.08 14.61
CA GLY A 60 -1.94 -8.53 14.47
C GLY A 60 -2.41 -8.96 13.08
N ARG A 61 -2.99 -10.14 12.99
CA ARG A 61 -3.45 -10.72 11.73
C ARG A 61 -4.53 -9.86 11.08
N GLN A 62 -4.30 -9.48 9.84
CA GLN A 62 -5.19 -8.68 9.01
C GLN A 62 -5.59 -9.46 7.76
N GLY A 63 -6.82 -9.28 7.31
CA GLY A 63 -7.32 -9.91 6.10
C GLY A 63 -8.24 -8.98 5.33
N PHE A 64 -8.05 -8.91 4.00
CA PHE A 64 -8.87 -8.10 3.09
C PHE A 64 -9.25 -8.93 1.88
N GLU A 65 -10.52 -8.91 1.51
CA GLU A 65 -11.02 -9.61 0.34
C GLU A 65 -11.06 -8.68 -0.87
N ALA A 66 -10.35 -9.07 -1.93
CA ALA A 66 -10.36 -8.35 -3.20
C ALA A 66 -11.74 -8.45 -3.85
N GLY A 67 -12.22 -7.33 -4.40
CA GLY A 67 -13.59 -7.20 -4.92
C GLY A 67 -14.57 -6.66 -3.89
N ARG A 68 -14.46 -7.05 -2.62
CA ARG A 68 -15.32 -6.58 -1.53
C ARG A 68 -14.72 -5.40 -0.76
N ASP A 69 -13.52 -5.55 -0.22
CA ASP A 69 -12.89 -4.54 0.65
C ASP A 69 -12.15 -3.48 -0.17
N PHE A 70 -11.71 -3.83 -1.34
CA PHE A 70 -11.11 -2.92 -2.32
C PHE A 70 -11.25 -3.49 -3.74
N GLY A 71 -11.45 -2.60 -4.72
CA GLY A 71 -11.51 -2.94 -6.13
C GLY A 71 -10.24 -2.53 -6.90
N ASP A 72 -10.36 -2.55 -8.24
CA ASP A 72 -9.30 -2.14 -9.16
C ASP A 72 -8.75 -0.77 -8.79
N PHE A 73 -7.44 -0.66 -8.72
CA PHE A 73 -6.78 0.57 -8.30
C PHE A 73 -5.75 1.07 -9.30
N LEU A 74 -5.54 2.39 -9.28
CA LEU A 74 -4.65 3.08 -10.19
C LEU A 74 -3.19 2.67 -9.94
N VAL A 75 -2.46 2.34 -11.01
CA VAL A 75 -1.02 2.04 -10.97
C VAL A 75 -0.20 3.00 -11.83
N TRP A 76 -0.78 3.54 -12.90
CA TRP A 76 -0.12 4.52 -13.75
C TRP A 76 -1.11 5.61 -14.17
N ARG A 77 -0.69 6.84 -14.09
CA ARG A 77 -1.52 8.01 -14.36
C ARG A 77 -1.42 8.40 -15.83
N ARG A 78 -2.47 9.05 -16.34
CA ARG A 78 -2.53 9.57 -17.72
C ARG A 78 -1.46 10.62 -18.05
N ASP A 79 -0.90 11.27 -17.03
CA ASP A 79 0.18 12.25 -17.12
C ASP A 79 1.57 11.60 -17.05
N ASP A 80 1.64 10.31 -17.36
CA ASP A 80 2.85 9.49 -17.46
C ASP A 80 3.65 9.41 -16.15
N VAL A 81 2.95 9.40 -15.02
CA VAL A 81 3.53 9.28 -13.69
C VAL A 81 2.99 8.02 -13.00
N PRO A 82 3.84 7.23 -12.32
CA PRO A 82 3.36 6.10 -11.53
C PRO A 82 2.42 6.60 -10.42
N ALA A 83 1.36 5.85 -10.16
CA ALA A 83 0.49 6.11 -9.03
C ALA A 83 1.13 5.61 -7.73
N TYR A 84 0.74 6.20 -6.60
CA TYR A 84 1.31 5.95 -5.27
C TYR A 84 1.51 4.45 -4.97
N GLN A 85 0.53 3.61 -5.26
CA GLN A 85 0.62 2.18 -4.92
C GLN A 85 1.75 1.45 -5.67
N LEU A 86 1.99 1.81 -6.92
CA LEU A 86 3.08 1.23 -7.71
C LEU A 86 4.43 1.84 -7.32
N ALA A 87 4.48 3.17 -7.21
CA ALA A 87 5.71 3.89 -6.89
C ALA A 87 6.32 3.37 -5.58
N VAL A 88 5.52 3.33 -4.50
CA VAL A 88 6.03 2.91 -3.19
C VAL A 88 6.50 1.45 -3.19
N VAL A 89 5.80 0.55 -3.88
CA VAL A 89 6.20 -0.88 -3.95
C VAL A 89 7.52 -1.06 -4.68
N VAL A 90 7.74 -0.32 -5.77
CA VAL A 90 8.98 -0.41 -6.56
C VAL A 90 10.14 0.24 -5.82
N ASP A 91 9.92 1.41 -5.23
CA ASP A 91 10.94 2.15 -4.50
C ASP A 91 11.37 1.41 -3.23
N ASP A 92 10.42 0.90 -2.44
CA ASP A 92 10.70 0.10 -1.23
C ASP A 92 11.51 -1.16 -1.58
N ALA A 93 11.18 -1.83 -2.67
CA ALA A 93 11.92 -3.01 -3.12
C ALA A 93 13.32 -2.64 -3.61
N ALA A 94 13.48 -1.55 -4.37
CA ALA A 94 14.79 -1.09 -4.86
C ALA A 94 15.70 -0.63 -3.72
N MET A 95 15.13 -0.02 -2.68
CA MET A 95 15.84 0.43 -1.48
C MET A 95 16.02 -0.67 -0.43
N GLN A 96 15.52 -1.88 -0.70
CA GLN A 96 15.58 -3.04 0.23
C GLN A 96 14.94 -2.73 1.60
N VAL A 97 13.83 -2.01 1.61
CA VAL A 97 13.09 -1.72 2.82
C VAL A 97 12.57 -3.02 3.43
N SER A 98 12.99 -3.31 4.66
CA SER A 98 12.62 -4.53 5.40
C SER A 98 11.34 -4.37 6.21
N GLU A 99 11.01 -3.15 6.64
CA GLU A 99 9.83 -2.85 7.44
C GLU A 99 9.24 -1.48 7.08
N VAL A 100 7.90 -1.41 6.96
CA VAL A 100 7.15 -0.20 6.68
C VAL A 100 6.34 0.20 7.90
N VAL A 101 6.72 1.32 8.54
CA VAL A 101 6.00 1.91 9.68
C VAL A 101 5.19 3.11 9.20
N ARG A 102 3.87 3.09 9.38
CA ARG A 102 2.98 4.15 8.88
C ARG A 102 1.65 4.24 9.63
N GLY A 103 0.79 5.18 9.26
CA GLY A 103 -0.53 5.34 9.89
C GLY A 103 -1.52 4.23 9.51
N ALA A 104 -2.42 3.87 10.44
CA ALA A 104 -3.43 2.84 10.27
C ALA A 104 -4.47 3.13 9.16
N ASP A 105 -4.54 4.37 8.67
CA ASP A 105 -5.35 4.73 7.51
C ASP A 105 -4.86 4.09 6.19
N LEU A 106 -3.62 3.62 6.17
CA LEU A 106 -3.04 2.93 5.02
C LEU A 106 -3.14 1.39 5.13
N LEU A 107 -3.78 0.85 6.16
CA LEU A 107 -3.90 -0.59 6.37
C LEU A 107 -4.50 -1.33 5.16
N ARG A 108 -5.56 -0.79 4.58
CA ARG A 108 -6.16 -1.33 3.33
C ARG A 108 -5.23 -1.19 2.12
N SER A 109 -4.38 -0.19 2.10
CA SER A 109 -3.38 -0.01 1.04
C SER A 109 -2.31 -1.10 1.07
N THR A 110 -2.03 -1.66 2.25
CA THR A 110 -1.11 -2.80 2.42
C THR A 110 -1.54 -4.00 1.58
N ALA A 111 -2.83 -4.36 1.62
CA ALA A 111 -3.34 -5.46 0.81
C ALA A 111 -3.15 -5.22 -0.70
N ARG A 112 -3.37 -3.99 -1.19
CA ARG A 112 -3.10 -3.61 -2.59
C ARG A 112 -1.62 -3.72 -2.95
N GLN A 113 -0.75 -3.29 -2.05
CA GLN A 113 0.71 -3.33 -2.24
C GLN A 113 1.22 -4.78 -2.24
N ILE A 114 0.70 -5.64 -1.36
CA ILE A 114 1.03 -7.07 -1.35
C ILE A 114 0.63 -7.74 -2.67
N LEU A 115 -0.53 -7.40 -3.25
CA LEU A 115 -0.90 -7.88 -4.57
C LEU A 115 0.07 -7.43 -5.65
N LEU A 116 0.54 -6.18 -5.62
CA LEU A 116 1.55 -5.69 -6.56
C LEU A 116 2.90 -6.38 -6.35
N GLN A 117 3.35 -6.55 -5.10
CA GLN A 117 4.59 -7.26 -4.79
C GLN A 117 4.56 -8.68 -5.32
N ARG A 118 3.46 -9.43 -5.09
CA ARG A 118 3.25 -10.77 -5.63
C ARG A 118 3.29 -10.78 -7.15
N ALA A 119 2.62 -9.82 -7.79
CA ALA A 119 2.53 -9.72 -9.24
C ALA A 119 3.88 -9.38 -9.89
N LEU A 120 4.70 -8.57 -9.25
CA LEU A 120 6.03 -8.15 -9.70
C LEU A 120 7.13 -9.14 -9.26
N GLY A 121 6.82 -10.11 -8.40
CA GLY A 121 7.81 -11.06 -7.86
C GLY A 121 8.78 -10.41 -6.86
N LEU A 122 8.32 -9.36 -6.16
CA LEU A 122 9.08 -8.65 -5.15
C LEU A 122 8.84 -9.23 -3.76
N ALA A 123 9.79 -9.06 -2.86
CA ALA A 123 9.64 -9.42 -1.45
C ALA A 123 8.60 -8.51 -0.77
N THR A 124 7.84 -9.07 0.17
CA THR A 124 6.92 -8.31 1.00
C THR A 124 7.64 -7.89 2.28
N PRO A 125 7.76 -6.58 2.60
CA PRO A 125 8.34 -6.13 3.85
C PRO A 125 7.42 -6.44 5.05
N GLY A 126 7.95 -6.34 6.26
CA GLY A 126 7.14 -6.27 7.47
C GLY A 126 6.30 -4.99 7.49
N TYR A 127 5.14 -5.03 8.16
CA TYR A 127 4.28 -3.85 8.31
C TYR A 127 3.98 -3.57 9.77
N TYR A 128 3.99 -2.29 10.14
CA TYR A 128 3.60 -1.80 11.45
C TYR A 128 2.72 -0.56 11.32
N HIS A 129 1.43 -0.68 11.64
CA HIS A 129 0.48 0.43 11.51
C HIS A 129 0.25 1.14 12.84
N CYS A 130 0.72 2.39 12.93
CA CYS A 130 0.53 3.26 14.08
C CYS A 130 -0.91 3.79 14.15
N PRO A 131 -1.46 4.01 15.36
CA PRO A 131 -2.75 4.66 15.51
C PRO A 131 -2.70 6.08 14.98
N LEU A 132 -3.82 6.54 14.46
CA LEU A 132 -3.95 7.91 13.98
C LEU A 132 -4.04 8.88 15.17
N MET A 133 -3.39 10.03 15.02
CA MET A 133 -3.57 11.14 15.96
C MET A 133 -4.97 11.74 15.77
N THR A 134 -5.67 11.97 16.88
CA THR A 134 -6.99 12.62 16.90
C THR A 134 -6.95 13.81 17.82
N ASP A 135 -7.89 14.74 17.63
CA ASP A 135 -8.17 15.81 18.58
C ASP A 135 -8.94 15.27 19.80
N GLU A 136 -9.32 16.19 20.70
CA GLU A 136 -10.07 15.89 21.93
C GLU A 136 -11.45 15.26 21.65
N ASN A 137 -12.02 15.52 20.48
CA ASN A 137 -13.30 14.98 20.04
C ASN A 137 -13.16 13.63 19.29
N GLY A 138 -11.94 13.07 19.21
CA GLY A 138 -11.68 11.84 18.48
C GLY A 138 -11.59 12.01 16.97
N ILE A 139 -11.63 13.24 16.45
CA ILE A 139 -11.54 13.53 15.03
C ILE A 139 -10.07 13.45 14.60
N ARG A 140 -9.82 12.70 13.51
CA ARG A 140 -8.48 12.56 12.94
C ARG A 140 -7.86 13.92 12.64
N LEU A 141 -6.63 14.14 13.12
CA LEU A 141 -5.84 15.30 12.73
C LEU A 141 -5.47 15.18 11.24
N ALA A 142 -6.01 16.09 10.43
CA ALA A 142 -5.71 16.17 9.02
C ALA A 142 -5.16 17.57 8.69
N LYS A 143 -4.44 17.69 7.58
CA LYS A 143 -3.89 18.98 7.11
C LYS A 143 -4.92 20.11 6.99
N ARG A 144 -6.21 19.78 6.93
CA ARG A 144 -7.33 20.73 6.85
C ARG A 144 -7.73 21.32 8.22
N HIS A 145 -7.29 20.69 9.31
CA HIS A 145 -7.56 21.16 10.67
C HIS A 145 -6.30 21.85 11.21
N ASP A 146 -6.14 23.10 10.91
CA ASP A 146 -4.94 23.93 11.20
C ASP A 146 -4.66 24.12 12.70
N GLY A 147 -5.56 23.63 13.56
CA GLY A 147 -5.52 23.84 15.01
C GLY A 147 -4.33 23.24 15.76
N LEU A 148 -3.69 22.19 15.21
CA LEU A 148 -2.60 21.46 15.89
C LEU A 148 -1.36 21.31 15.00
N SER A 149 -1.14 22.22 14.04
CA SER A 149 0.12 22.26 13.30
C SER A 149 1.26 22.68 14.23
N LEU A 150 2.45 22.11 14.04
CA LEU A 150 3.63 22.51 14.84
C LEU A 150 3.90 24.02 14.75
N ARG A 151 3.61 24.64 13.62
CA ARG A 151 3.69 26.09 13.44
C ARG A 151 2.81 26.80 14.43
N ARG A 152 1.51 26.44 14.50
CA ARG A 152 0.52 27.08 15.39
C ARG A 152 0.83 26.82 16.85
N LEU A 153 1.26 25.63 17.21
CA LEU A 153 1.71 25.34 18.58
C LEU A 153 2.90 26.20 18.98
N ARG A 154 3.84 26.45 18.08
CA ARG A 154 4.98 27.36 18.28
C ARG A 154 4.50 28.81 18.45
N GLU A 155 3.57 29.29 17.61
CA GLU A 155 2.96 30.62 17.70
C GLU A 155 2.22 30.81 19.03
N GLN A 156 1.68 29.73 19.59
CA GLN A 156 1.04 29.70 20.92
C GLN A 156 2.06 29.59 22.08
N GLY A 157 3.36 29.65 21.80
CA GLY A 157 4.42 29.56 22.80
C GLY A 157 4.66 28.17 23.38
N ARG A 158 4.16 27.11 22.75
CA ARG A 158 4.40 25.73 23.19
C ARG A 158 5.85 25.32 22.97
N THR A 159 6.47 24.76 24.02
CA THR A 159 7.84 24.24 23.90
C THR A 159 7.85 22.86 23.21
N PRO A 160 9.00 22.44 22.61
CA PRO A 160 9.13 21.10 22.04
C PRO A 160 8.81 19.97 23.03
N GLU A 161 9.13 20.15 24.32
CA GLU A 161 8.87 19.19 25.40
C GLU A 161 7.36 19.04 25.63
N GLN A 162 6.62 20.15 25.67
CA GLN A 162 5.16 20.13 25.79
C GLN A 162 4.50 19.44 24.59
N VAL A 163 4.98 19.71 23.39
CA VAL A 163 4.45 19.07 22.18
C VAL A 163 4.71 17.56 22.19
N ARG A 164 5.92 17.13 22.58
CA ARG A 164 6.24 15.71 22.75
C ARG A 164 5.34 15.03 23.81
N ALA A 165 5.13 15.68 24.94
CA ALA A 165 4.24 15.17 25.99
C ALA A 165 2.79 14.98 25.49
N MET A 166 2.26 15.95 24.71
CA MET A 166 0.93 15.86 24.08
C MET A 166 0.85 14.66 23.11
N ALA A 167 1.87 14.46 22.29
CA ALA A 167 1.92 13.34 21.35
C ALA A 167 1.95 11.98 22.09
N CYS A 168 2.76 11.86 23.14
CA CYS A 168 2.84 10.66 23.97
C CYS A 168 1.54 10.35 24.71
N ALA A 169 0.87 11.36 25.27
CA ALA A 169 -0.41 11.19 25.97
C ALA A 169 -1.49 10.64 25.01
N ASN A 170 -1.58 11.18 23.81
CA ASN A 170 -2.53 10.73 22.78
C ASN A 170 -2.25 9.29 22.32
N SER A 171 -0.99 8.89 22.26
CA SER A 171 -0.59 7.51 21.92
C SER A 171 -0.95 6.50 23.02
N ARG A 172 -0.87 6.88 24.31
CA ARG A 172 -1.18 6.02 25.46
C ARG A 172 -2.68 5.81 25.66
N ALA A 173 -3.49 6.81 25.41
CA ALA A 173 -4.95 6.74 25.54
C ALA A 173 -5.57 5.64 24.65
N LYS A 174 -4.95 5.32 23.52
CA LYS A 174 -5.42 4.30 22.56
C LYS A 174 -4.88 2.88 22.77
N LYS A 175 -4.11 2.64 23.83
CA LYS A 175 -3.61 1.30 24.18
C LYS A 175 -4.58 0.52 25.07
N LYS A 176 -5.71 1.12 25.45
CA LYS A 176 -6.71 0.57 26.41
C LYS A 176 -8.04 0.13 25.74
N LEU A 177 -8.08 0.01 24.41
CA LEU A 177 -9.26 -0.52 23.69
C LEU A 177 -8.89 -1.84 22.99
#